data_f6c4684ce9ba31a9bfd441205120b913
#
_entry.id   f6c4684ce9ba31a9bfd441205120b913
#
_cell.length_a   1.000
_cell.length_b   1.000
_cell.length_c   1.000
_cell.angle_alpha   90.00
_cell.angle_beta   90.00
_cell.angle_gamma   90.00
#
_symmetry.space_group_name_H-M   'P 1'
#
loop_
_entity.id
_entity.type
_entity.pdbx_description
1 polymer ?
#
loop_
_entity_poly.entity_id
_entity_poly.type
_entity_poly.pdbx_seq_one_letter_code
_entity_poly.pdbx_strand_id
1 'polypeptide(L)'
;MSRPKIGGSLRRTGWNRGQDAPGTLPSRTLSGSVSTDRHIHPVQDRLLHRSAKEQLLGQRGAVVWMTGLSGSGKSTLAIALERRLHDLGRYAVVLDGDNVRTGINNNLDFSDADRTENIRRIAEVAKLFVQNGAVVICCFVSPTIAIREQARTIIGTYDFLEVFVDTPLEVCEARDAKGLYAKARAGEVKDFTGISAPFEPPTAPALRIATAGLSEDTSTDALLNFILPRITRP
;
A
#
# COMPACT_ATOMS: atom_id res chain seq x y z
N MET A 1 -6.66 -30.12 46.77
CA MET A 1 -6.65 -30.41 45.33
C MET A 1 -5.41 -29.77 44.72
N SER A 2 -4.46 -30.58 44.34
CA SER A 2 -3.07 -30.23 44.03
C SER A 2 -2.91 -29.79 42.58
N ARG A 3 -2.16 -28.68 42.34
CA ARG A 3 -1.73 -28.25 41.01
C ARG A 3 -0.51 -29.04 40.55
N PRO A 4 -0.41 -29.47 39.28
CA PRO A 4 0.80 -30.09 38.77
C PRO A 4 1.85 -29.03 38.42
N LYS A 5 3.11 -29.28 38.81
CA LYS A 5 4.32 -28.56 38.40
C LYS A 5 4.72 -29.05 37.00
N ILE A 6 4.81 -28.14 36.07
CA ILE A 6 5.44 -28.42 34.75
C ILE A 6 6.88 -27.86 34.79
N GLY A 7 7.84 -28.77 35.00
CA GLY A 7 9.24 -28.51 34.83
C GLY A 7 9.65 -28.99 33.43
N GLY A 8 9.87 -28.09 32.51
CA GLY A 8 10.42 -28.38 31.17
C GLY A 8 11.80 -27.77 31.01
N SER A 9 12.81 -28.62 31.00
CA SER A 9 14.22 -28.29 30.72
C SER A 9 14.40 -27.87 29.27
N LEU A 10 14.75 -26.60 29.04
CA LEU A 10 15.19 -26.09 27.75
C LEU A 10 16.58 -26.63 27.43
N ARG A 11 16.66 -27.61 26.55
CA ARG A 11 17.92 -28.04 25.94
C ARG A 11 18.37 -26.97 24.94
N ARG A 12 19.52 -26.34 25.18
CA ARG A 12 20.25 -25.49 24.23
C ARG A 12 20.76 -26.40 23.10
N THR A 13 20.16 -26.28 21.93
CA THR A 13 20.74 -26.85 20.71
C THR A 13 21.76 -25.88 20.15
N GLY A 14 23.02 -26.32 20.10
CA GLY A 14 24.15 -25.54 19.59
C GLY A 14 24.00 -25.32 18.06
N TRP A 15 24.23 -24.10 17.64
CA TRP A 15 24.36 -23.73 16.24
C TRP A 15 25.73 -24.16 15.73
N ASN A 16 25.76 -25.15 14.86
CA ASN A 16 26.94 -25.59 14.15
C ASN A 16 27.18 -24.63 12.98
N ARG A 17 28.33 -23.93 12.96
CA ARG A 17 28.76 -23.08 11.84
C ARG A 17 29.33 -23.99 10.76
N GLY A 18 28.50 -24.30 9.75
CA GLY A 18 29.00 -24.84 8.48
C GLY A 18 29.65 -23.71 7.68
N GLN A 19 30.89 -23.90 7.29
CA GLN A 19 31.64 -23.04 6.38
C GLN A 19 31.16 -23.36 4.95
N ASP A 20 30.38 -22.45 4.36
CA ASP A 20 30.18 -22.41 2.92
C ASP A 20 30.81 -21.14 2.36
N ALA A 21 31.66 -21.33 1.36
CA ALA A 21 32.43 -20.29 0.69
C ALA A 21 31.53 -19.31 -0.07
N PRO A 22 31.87 -18.00 -0.15
CA PRO A 22 31.06 -17.01 -0.82
C PRO A 22 31.13 -17.13 -2.34
N GLY A 23 30.05 -17.58 -2.95
CA GLY A 23 29.83 -17.43 -4.39
C GLY A 23 29.65 -15.95 -4.73
N THR A 24 30.53 -15.43 -5.59
CA THR A 24 30.54 -14.06 -6.11
C THR A 24 29.26 -13.79 -6.91
N LEU A 25 28.34 -13.02 -6.36
CA LEU A 25 27.20 -12.47 -7.09
C LEU A 25 27.65 -11.19 -7.82
N PRO A 26 27.16 -10.94 -9.06
CA PRO A 26 27.55 -9.76 -9.83
C PRO A 26 27.01 -8.49 -9.17
N SER A 27 27.90 -7.51 -8.96
CA SER A 27 27.62 -6.19 -8.43
C SER A 27 26.68 -5.42 -9.38
N ARG A 28 25.43 -5.28 -9.00
CA ARG A 28 24.50 -4.35 -9.65
C ARG A 28 24.77 -2.97 -9.05
N THR A 29 25.58 -2.17 -9.75
CA THR A 29 25.80 -0.76 -9.47
C THR A 29 24.49 0.01 -9.57
N LEU A 30 23.87 0.33 -8.43
CA LEU A 30 22.86 1.37 -8.33
C LEU A 30 23.60 2.71 -8.31
N SER A 31 23.83 3.32 -9.49
CA SER A 31 24.32 4.68 -9.60
C SER A 31 23.21 5.68 -9.33
N GLY A 32 22.93 5.92 -8.04
CA GLY A 32 22.26 7.11 -7.58
C GLY A 32 23.24 7.85 -6.69
N SER A 33 23.81 8.97 -7.14
CA SER A 33 24.67 9.81 -6.34
C SER A 33 23.89 10.40 -5.17
N VAL A 34 23.90 9.72 -4.02
CA VAL A 34 23.50 10.32 -2.75
C VAL A 34 24.59 11.33 -2.38
N SER A 35 24.24 12.60 -2.31
CA SER A 35 25.13 13.66 -1.85
C SER A 35 25.75 13.26 -0.51
N THR A 36 27.09 13.18 -0.47
CA THR A 36 27.90 12.72 0.67
C THR A 36 27.93 13.70 1.86
N ASP A 37 27.16 14.78 1.79
CA ASP A 37 27.21 15.91 2.74
C ASP A 37 26.30 15.77 3.98
N ARG A 38 25.65 14.62 4.20
CA ARG A 38 24.61 14.48 5.25
C ARG A 38 24.99 13.57 6.42
N HIS A 39 26.17 13.17 6.68
CA HIS A 39 26.52 12.24 7.79
C HIS A 39 25.52 11.07 7.99
N ILE A 40 24.90 10.60 6.89
CA ILE A 40 23.92 9.53 6.88
C ILE A 40 24.62 8.25 6.43
N HIS A 41 24.55 7.22 7.28
CA HIS A 41 25.17 5.91 7.03
C HIS A 41 24.08 4.83 6.95
N PRO A 42 23.52 4.55 5.78
CA PRO A 42 22.50 3.50 5.62
C PRO A 42 23.06 2.14 6.03
N VAL A 43 22.23 1.33 6.70
CA VAL A 43 22.57 -0.01 7.19
C VAL A 43 21.72 -1.10 6.54
N GLN A 44 21.06 -0.80 5.43
CA GLN A 44 20.08 -1.72 4.78
C GLN A 44 20.71 -3.04 4.35
N ASP A 45 21.97 -3.03 3.93
CA ASP A 45 22.77 -4.20 3.57
C ASP A 45 23.06 -5.15 4.76
N ARG A 46 22.92 -4.65 5.98
CA ARG A 46 23.13 -5.38 7.24
C ARG A 46 21.83 -5.89 7.85
N LEU A 47 20.69 -5.48 7.33
CA LEU A 47 19.38 -5.91 7.81
C LEU A 47 19.03 -7.30 7.25
N LEU A 48 18.12 -7.97 7.95
CA LEU A 48 17.57 -9.23 7.47
C LEU A 48 16.91 -9.02 6.08
N HIS A 49 17.29 -9.86 5.13
CA HIS A 49 16.80 -9.76 3.76
C HIS A 49 15.28 -9.95 3.67
N ARG A 50 14.64 -9.24 2.74
CA ARG A 50 13.19 -9.28 2.51
C ARG A 50 12.65 -10.71 2.36
N SER A 51 13.35 -11.56 1.61
CA SER A 51 12.94 -12.95 1.37
C SER A 51 12.78 -13.77 2.65
N ALA A 52 13.64 -13.55 3.66
CA ALA A 52 13.52 -14.24 4.95
C ALA A 52 12.30 -13.77 5.76
N LYS A 53 11.95 -12.48 5.67
CA LYS A 53 10.74 -11.92 6.28
C LYS A 53 9.47 -12.43 5.60
N GLU A 54 9.47 -12.47 4.27
CA GLU A 54 8.39 -13.04 3.47
C GLU A 54 8.20 -14.53 3.75
N GLN A 55 9.30 -15.26 3.97
CA GLN A 55 9.25 -16.68 4.37
C GLN A 55 8.58 -16.84 5.74
N LEU A 56 8.95 -16.01 6.71
CA LEU A 56 8.35 -16.01 8.05
C LEU A 56 6.85 -15.74 7.98
N LEU A 57 6.42 -14.80 7.12
CA LEU A 57 5.02 -14.43 6.95
C LEU A 57 4.23 -15.38 6.02
N GLY A 58 4.88 -16.31 5.34
CA GLY A 58 4.25 -17.21 4.38
C GLY A 58 3.62 -16.50 3.20
N GLN A 59 4.08 -15.28 2.87
CA GLN A 59 3.53 -14.44 1.82
C GLN A 59 4.61 -13.62 1.13
N ARG A 60 4.29 -13.05 -0.02
CA ARG A 60 5.08 -12.04 -0.70
C ARG A 60 4.50 -10.65 -0.41
N GLY A 61 5.35 -9.69 -0.10
CA GLY A 61 4.94 -8.29 0.04
C GLY A 61 4.55 -7.69 -1.32
N ALA A 62 3.49 -6.87 -1.32
CA ALA A 62 3.04 -6.12 -2.48
C ALA A 62 2.30 -4.86 -2.03
N VAL A 63 2.26 -3.84 -2.88
CA VAL A 63 1.45 -2.63 -2.66
C VAL A 63 0.26 -2.65 -3.61
N VAL A 64 -0.94 -2.70 -3.04
CA VAL A 64 -2.22 -2.53 -3.74
C VAL A 64 -2.58 -1.07 -3.71
N TRP A 65 -2.27 -0.35 -4.79
CA TRP A 65 -2.50 1.10 -4.88
C TRP A 65 -3.86 1.38 -5.51
N MET A 66 -4.86 1.65 -4.66
CA MET A 66 -6.21 2.00 -5.12
C MET A 66 -6.31 3.49 -5.44
N THR A 67 -6.68 3.81 -6.67
CA THR A 67 -6.99 5.16 -7.14
C THR A 67 -8.45 5.26 -7.59
N GLY A 68 -9.03 6.47 -7.55
CA GLY A 68 -10.41 6.74 -7.94
C GLY A 68 -10.99 7.94 -7.19
N LEU A 69 -12.13 8.43 -7.63
CA LEU A 69 -12.82 9.60 -7.05
C LEU A 69 -13.17 9.43 -5.57
N SER A 70 -13.41 10.51 -4.85
CA SER A 70 -14.03 10.45 -3.52
C SER A 70 -15.38 9.73 -3.65
N GLY A 71 -15.76 8.90 -2.67
CA GLY A 71 -17.01 8.12 -2.75
C GLY A 71 -16.99 6.93 -3.73
N SER A 72 -15.87 6.64 -4.42
CA SER A 72 -15.81 5.50 -5.35
C SER A 72 -15.83 4.12 -4.68
N GLY A 73 -15.62 4.04 -3.35
CA GLY A 73 -15.63 2.78 -2.61
C GLY A 73 -14.23 2.25 -2.20
N LYS A 74 -13.15 3.01 -2.42
CA LYS A 74 -11.78 2.57 -2.09
C LYS A 74 -11.61 2.08 -0.66
N SER A 75 -12.00 2.89 0.33
CA SER A 75 -11.85 2.55 1.75
C SER A 75 -12.72 1.34 2.14
N THR A 76 -13.93 1.24 1.57
CA THR A 76 -14.82 0.08 1.77
C THR A 76 -14.15 -1.20 1.26
N LEU A 77 -13.65 -1.19 0.03
CA LEU A 77 -12.94 -2.33 -0.55
C LEU A 77 -11.66 -2.67 0.20
N ALA A 78 -10.93 -1.65 0.71
CA ALA A 78 -9.72 -1.88 1.48
C ALA A 78 -10.01 -2.59 2.81
N ILE A 79 -11.03 -2.16 3.53
CA ILE A 79 -11.45 -2.77 4.80
C ILE A 79 -11.92 -4.21 4.56
N ALA A 80 -12.72 -4.45 3.53
CA ALA A 80 -13.18 -5.77 3.18
C ALA A 80 -12.01 -6.68 2.75
N LEU A 81 -11.11 -6.20 1.91
CA LEU A 81 -9.91 -6.94 1.50
C LEU A 81 -9.00 -7.27 2.69
N GLU A 82 -8.75 -6.32 3.59
CA GLU A 82 -7.93 -6.55 4.79
C GLU A 82 -8.49 -7.70 5.62
N ARG A 83 -9.81 -7.72 5.87
CA ARG A 83 -10.49 -8.80 6.61
C ARG A 83 -10.34 -10.15 5.92
N ARG A 84 -10.59 -10.21 4.61
CA ARG A 84 -10.44 -11.44 3.81
C ARG A 84 -8.99 -11.96 3.83
N LEU A 85 -8.00 -11.07 3.73
CA LEU A 85 -6.59 -11.44 3.83
C LEU A 85 -6.24 -11.95 5.23
N HIS A 86 -6.73 -11.30 6.28
CA HIS A 86 -6.55 -11.75 7.66
C HIS A 86 -7.12 -13.16 7.87
N ASP A 87 -8.34 -13.43 7.39
CA ASP A 87 -8.98 -14.75 7.50
C ASP A 87 -8.19 -15.85 6.77
N LEU A 88 -7.44 -15.46 5.73
CA LEU A 88 -6.52 -16.33 5.01
C LEU A 88 -5.11 -16.41 5.65
N GLY A 89 -4.93 -15.83 6.84
CA GLY A 89 -3.64 -15.80 7.54
C GLY A 89 -2.59 -14.91 6.85
N ARG A 90 -3.02 -13.88 6.10
CA ARG A 90 -2.13 -12.93 5.42
C ARG A 90 -2.04 -11.61 6.19
N TYR A 91 -0.82 -11.14 6.39
CA TYR A 91 -0.57 -9.86 7.05
C TYR A 91 -0.72 -8.71 6.06
N ALA A 92 -1.70 -7.85 6.30
CA ALA A 92 -1.96 -6.66 5.51
C ALA A 92 -1.93 -5.39 6.37
N VAL A 93 -1.63 -4.25 5.74
CA VAL A 93 -1.64 -2.91 6.36
C VAL A 93 -2.41 -1.97 5.45
N VAL A 94 -3.42 -1.28 5.99
CA VAL A 94 -4.20 -0.28 5.26
C VAL A 94 -3.63 1.11 5.52
N LEU A 95 -3.32 1.83 4.44
CA LEU A 95 -2.96 3.25 4.44
C LEU A 95 -4.09 4.02 3.74
N ASP A 96 -4.99 4.58 4.54
CA ASP A 96 -6.13 5.36 4.05
C ASP A 96 -5.83 6.85 4.07
N GLY A 97 -6.33 7.59 3.07
CA GLY A 97 -6.05 9.01 2.87
C GLY A 97 -6.46 9.90 4.03
N ASP A 98 -7.59 9.62 4.67
CA ASP A 98 -8.06 10.42 5.81
C ASP A 98 -7.20 10.10 7.06
N ASN A 99 -6.92 8.81 7.30
CA ASN A 99 -6.13 8.39 8.45
C ASN A 99 -4.71 8.98 8.43
N VAL A 100 -4.03 8.95 7.28
CA VAL A 100 -2.66 9.48 7.20
C VAL A 100 -2.61 11.00 7.37
N ARG A 101 -3.69 11.71 6.99
CA ARG A 101 -3.81 13.17 7.17
C ARG A 101 -4.09 13.58 8.60
N THR A 102 -4.53 12.70 9.48
CA THR A 102 -4.61 12.96 10.92
C THR A 102 -3.29 12.73 11.65
N GLY A 103 -2.31 12.09 11.00
CA GLY A 103 -1.02 11.71 11.58
C GLY A 103 0.16 12.23 10.76
N ILE A 104 0.80 11.33 10.02
CA ILE A 104 2.08 11.60 9.32
C ILE A 104 2.02 12.75 8.31
N ASN A 105 0.85 13.08 7.78
CA ASN A 105 0.61 14.14 6.79
C ASN A 105 -0.30 15.27 7.31
N ASN A 106 -0.40 15.44 8.63
CA ASN A 106 -1.29 16.45 9.25
C ASN A 106 -0.88 17.92 8.97
N ASN A 107 0.32 18.12 8.44
CA ASN A 107 0.85 19.41 8.04
C ASN A 107 0.66 19.72 6.55
N LEU A 108 -0.06 18.87 5.80
CA LEU A 108 -0.30 19.03 4.37
C LEU A 108 -1.77 19.33 4.09
N ASP A 109 -1.99 20.31 3.21
CA ASP A 109 -3.31 20.70 2.69
C ASP A 109 -3.63 19.99 1.36
N PHE A 110 -4.51 20.58 0.55
CA PHE A 110 -4.99 20.02 -0.71
C PHE A 110 -4.48 20.75 -1.96
N SER A 111 -3.45 21.61 -1.83
CA SER A 111 -2.73 22.16 -2.99
C SER A 111 -2.07 21.06 -3.80
N ASP A 112 -1.75 21.30 -5.06
CA ASP A 112 -1.09 20.30 -5.91
C ASP A 112 0.28 19.89 -5.36
N ALA A 113 1.01 20.84 -4.75
CA ALA A 113 2.28 20.57 -4.09
C ALA A 113 2.09 19.65 -2.89
N ASP A 114 1.10 19.92 -2.03
CA ASP A 114 0.81 19.09 -0.85
C ASP A 114 0.27 17.71 -1.24
N ARG A 115 -0.55 17.62 -2.30
CA ARG A 115 -1.00 16.33 -2.84
C ARG A 115 0.18 15.49 -3.32
N THR A 116 1.12 16.12 -4.02
CA THR A 116 2.33 15.44 -4.51
C THR A 116 3.19 14.96 -3.36
N GLU A 117 3.43 15.80 -2.36
CA GLU A 117 4.20 15.44 -1.16
C GLU A 117 3.49 14.38 -0.31
N ASN A 118 2.16 14.47 -0.18
CA ASN A 118 1.36 13.45 0.50
C ASN A 118 1.58 12.07 -0.15
N ILE A 119 1.48 11.97 -1.46
CA ILE A 119 1.68 10.70 -2.19
C ILE A 119 3.14 10.24 -2.08
N ARG A 120 4.11 11.15 -2.16
CA ARG A 120 5.52 10.82 -1.97
C ARG A 120 5.78 10.17 -0.61
N ARG A 121 5.31 10.78 0.48
CA ARG A 121 5.48 10.25 1.85
C ARG A 121 4.83 8.88 1.99
N ILE A 122 3.62 8.72 1.48
CA ILE A 122 2.91 7.44 1.57
C ILE A 122 3.60 6.35 0.76
N ALA A 123 4.14 6.68 -0.41
CA ALA A 123 4.90 5.74 -1.21
C ALA A 123 6.17 5.24 -0.49
N GLU A 124 6.88 6.14 0.22
CA GLU A 124 8.03 5.75 1.06
C GLU A 124 7.60 4.84 2.23
N VAL A 125 6.51 5.19 2.91
CA VAL A 125 5.97 4.34 4.00
C VAL A 125 5.55 2.98 3.46
N ALA A 126 4.82 2.93 2.35
CA ALA A 126 4.41 1.67 1.71
C ALA A 126 5.63 0.83 1.30
N LYS A 127 6.69 1.45 0.77
CA LYS A 127 7.95 0.80 0.46
C LYS A 127 8.60 0.16 1.68
N LEU A 128 8.61 0.85 2.82
CA LEU A 128 9.13 0.29 4.07
C LEU A 128 8.37 -0.95 4.50
N PHE A 129 7.04 -0.95 4.42
CA PHE A 129 6.22 -2.11 4.78
C PHE A 129 6.42 -3.27 3.80
N VAL A 130 6.41 -3.03 2.49
CA VAL A 130 6.58 -4.08 1.48
C VAL A 130 7.97 -4.73 1.56
N GLN A 131 9.01 -3.96 1.90
CA GLN A 131 10.36 -4.49 2.16
C GLN A 131 10.42 -5.38 3.42
N ASN A 132 9.42 -5.30 4.28
CA ASN A 132 9.25 -6.17 5.44
C ASN A 132 8.24 -7.30 5.20
N GLY A 133 7.81 -7.53 3.95
CA GLY A 133 6.95 -8.65 3.57
C GLY A 133 5.45 -8.40 3.76
N ALA A 134 5.02 -7.18 4.12
CA ALA A 134 3.61 -6.85 4.27
C ALA A 134 2.92 -6.66 2.92
N VAL A 135 1.62 -6.99 2.86
CA VAL A 135 0.71 -6.52 1.82
C VAL A 135 0.19 -5.16 2.24
N VAL A 136 0.45 -4.11 1.45
CA VAL A 136 0.07 -2.74 1.78
C VAL A 136 -1.09 -2.30 0.89
N ILE A 137 -2.22 -1.95 1.50
CA ILE A 137 -3.41 -1.50 0.79
C ILE A 137 -3.49 0.02 0.91
N CYS A 138 -3.16 0.73 -0.17
CA CYS A 138 -3.15 2.18 -0.23
C CYS A 138 -4.44 2.70 -0.85
N CYS A 139 -5.17 3.59 -0.15
CA CYS A 139 -6.47 4.12 -0.55
C CYS A 139 -6.42 5.64 -0.71
N PHE A 140 -6.06 6.10 -1.92
CA PHE A 140 -5.90 7.54 -2.19
C PHE A 140 -6.62 7.92 -3.48
N VAL A 141 -7.10 9.16 -3.58
CA VAL A 141 -7.63 9.68 -4.84
C VAL A 141 -6.54 9.64 -5.90
N SER A 142 -5.30 10.10 -5.54
CA SER A 142 -4.13 10.17 -6.43
C SER A 142 -4.50 10.58 -7.86
N PRO A 143 -4.96 11.84 -8.06
CA PRO A 143 -5.79 12.21 -9.20
C PRO A 143 -5.06 12.26 -10.53
N THR A 144 -3.73 12.47 -10.55
CA THR A 144 -2.98 12.62 -11.79
C THR A 144 -2.11 11.39 -12.09
N ILE A 145 -1.84 11.15 -13.36
CA ILE A 145 -0.93 10.07 -13.79
C ILE A 145 0.47 10.32 -13.19
N ALA A 146 0.94 11.57 -13.21
CA ALA A 146 2.27 11.93 -12.72
C ALA A 146 2.50 11.53 -11.25
N ILE A 147 1.55 11.79 -10.34
CA ILE A 147 1.74 11.44 -8.92
C ILE A 147 1.65 9.92 -8.69
N ARG A 148 0.89 9.18 -9.50
CA ARG A 148 0.86 7.71 -9.42
C ARG A 148 2.14 7.09 -9.94
N GLU A 149 2.72 7.64 -11.02
CA GLU A 149 4.04 7.21 -11.52
C GLU A 149 5.17 7.56 -10.54
N GLN A 150 5.07 8.68 -9.82
CA GLN A 150 5.99 8.98 -8.72
C GLN A 150 5.92 7.88 -7.63
N ALA A 151 4.72 7.50 -7.21
CA ALA A 151 4.53 6.42 -6.24
C ALA A 151 5.07 5.08 -6.75
N ARG A 152 4.79 4.74 -8.02
CA ARG A 152 5.31 3.54 -8.69
C ARG A 152 6.84 3.52 -8.71
N THR A 153 7.46 4.65 -9.01
CA THR A 153 8.94 4.78 -9.05
C THR A 153 9.55 4.57 -7.67
N ILE A 154 8.95 5.13 -6.61
CA ILE A 154 9.43 5.01 -5.24
C ILE A 154 9.30 3.57 -4.74
N ILE A 155 8.14 2.95 -4.92
CA ILE A 155 7.83 1.60 -4.44
C ILE A 155 8.58 0.55 -5.25
N GLY A 156 8.69 0.76 -6.55
CA GLY A 156 9.21 -0.18 -7.54
C GLY A 156 8.08 -0.85 -8.32
N THR A 157 8.24 -0.88 -9.65
CA THR A 157 7.21 -1.36 -10.59
C THR A 157 6.74 -2.78 -10.31
N TYR A 158 7.63 -3.63 -9.82
CA TYR A 158 7.32 -5.04 -9.55
C TYR A 158 6.39 -5.25 -8.35
N ASP A 159 6.44 -4.35 -7.37
CA ASP A 159 5.65 -4.42 -6.13
C ASP A 159 4.39 -3.55 -6.18
N PHE A 160 4.27 -2.67 -7.19
CA PHE A 160 3.18 -1.71 -7.32
C PHE A 160 2.05 -2.27 -8.18
N LEU A 161 0.92 -2.59 -7.56
CA LEU A 161 -0.30 -3.07 -8.22
C LEU A 161 -1.33 -1.94 -8.25
N GLU A 162 -1.41 -1.23 -9.36
CA GLU A 162 -2.39 -0.15 -9.53
C GLU A 162 -3.79 -0.71 -9.74
N VAL A 163 -4.72 -0.36 -8.84
CA VAL A 163 -6.12 -0.74 -8.91
C VAL A 163 -6.97 0.51 -9.13
N PHE A 164 -7.64 0.59 -10.25
CA PHE A 164 -8.59 1.67 -10.53
C PHE A 164 -9.98 1.29 -10.04
N VAL A 165 -10.43 1.97 -8.99
CA VAL A 165 -11.81 1.87 -8.50
C VAL A 165 -12.66 2.83 -9.32
N ASP A 166 -13.17 2.30 -10.44
CA ASP A 166 -13.87 3.05 -11.48
C ASP A 166 -15.36 3.18 -11.17
N THR A 167 -15.73 4.31 -10.64
CA THR A 167 -17.11 4.65 -10.31
C THR A 167 -17.46 5.96 -11.01
N PRO A 168 -18.54 6.03 -11.78
CA PRO A 168 -18.98 7.27 -12.40
C PRO A 168 -19.14 8.41 -11.41
N LEU A 169 -18.82 9.63 -11.84
CA LEU A 169 -18.88 10.82 -10.98
C LEU A 169 -20.27 11.00 -10.37
N GLU A 170 -21.30 10.81 -11.15
CA GLU A 170 -22.69 10.97 -10.71
C GLU A 170 -23.04 9.99 -9.58
N VAL A 171 -22.50 8.77 -9.64
CA VAL A 171 -22.68 7.76 -8.58
C VAL A 171 -21.88 8.13 -7.33
N CYS A 172 -20.66 8.64 -7.48
CA CYS A 172 -19.85 9.13 -6.36
C CYS A 172 -20.53 10.33 -5.68
N GLU A 173 -21.05 11.27 -6.46
CA GLU A 173 -21.78 12.45 -6.00
C GLU A 173 -23.11 12.06 -5.31
N ALA A 174 -23.86 11.12 -5.85
CA ALA A 174 -25.08 10.61 -5.22
C ALA A 174 -24.80 9.89 -3.88
N ARG A 175 -23.68 9.23 -3.75
CA ARG A 175 -23.27 8.60 -2.48
C ARG A 175 -22.88 9.63 -1.42
N ASP A 176 -22.14 10.63 -1.81
CA ASP A 176 -21.56 11.75 -1.00
C ASP A 176 -21.46 11.50 0.51
N ALA A 177 -20.94 10.34 0.88
CA ALA A 177 -20.93 9.84 2.27
C ALA A 177 -20.28 10.81 3.29
N LYS A 178 -19.50 11.79 2.81
CA LYS A 178 -18.81 12.78 3.63
C LYS A 178 -19.37 14.20 3.44
N GLY A 179 -20.38 14.41 2.61
CA GLY A 179 -20.94 15.72 2.26
C GLY A 179 -19.97 16.64 1.50
N LEU A 180 -18.89 16.06 0.93
CA LEU A 180 -17.86 16.86 0.27
C LEU A 180 -18.27 17.34 -1.12
N TYR A 181 -19.07 16.56 -1.85
CA TYR A 181 -19.59 16.97 -3.16
C TYR A 181 -20.56 18.14 -3.04
N ALA A 182 -21.48 18.10 -2.08
CA ALA A 182 -22.39 19.20 -1.81
C ALA A 182 -21.62 20.50 -1.49
N LYS A 183 -20.59 20.42 -0.65
CA LYS A 183 -19.73 21.56 -0.32
C LYS A 183 -18.91 22.06 -1.50
N ALA A 184 -18.38 21.16 -2.34
CA ALA A 184 -17.64 21.53 -3.55
C ALA A 184 -18.55 22.24 -4.56
N ARG A 185 -19.79 21.77 -4.75
CA ARG A 185 -20.79 22.42 -5.60
C ARG A 185 -21.22 23.80 -5.07
N ALA A 186 -21.27 23.95 -3.75
CA ALA A 186 -21.53 25.26 -3.10
C ALA A 186 -20.31 26.22 -3.15
N GLY A 187 -19.13 25.75 -3.65
CA GLY A 187 -17.91 26.55 -3.69
C GLY A 187 -17.18 26.68 -2.35
N GLU A 188 -17.60 25.93 -1.33
CA GLU A 188 -16.97 25.91 -0.01
C GLU A 188 -15.66 25.12 0.02
N VAL A 189 -15.52 24.12 -0.85
CA VAL A 189 -14.31 23.34 -1.03
C VAL A 189 -13.73 23.62 -2.41
N LYS A 190 -12.53 24.20 -2.44
CA LYS A 190 -11.78 24.48 -3.66
C LYS A 190 -10.96 23.25 -4.08
N ASP A 191 -10.61 23.20 -5.36
CA ASP A 191 -9.73 22.17 -5.95
C ASP A 191 -10.18 20.72 -5.65
N PHE A 192 -11.51 20.52 -5.63
CA PHE A 192 -12.08 19.22 -5.36
C PHE A 192 -12.06 18.36 -6.63
N THR A 193 -11.35 17.22 -6.55
CA THR A 193 -11.15 16.29 -7.68
C THR A 193 -12.48 15.76 -8.20
N GLY A 194 -12.70 15.93 -9.51
CA GLY A 194 -13.92 15.55 -10.20
C GLY A 194 -14.96 16.68 -10.32
N ILE A 195 -14.81 17.79 -9.58
CA ILE A 195 -15.70 18.98 -9.67
C ILE A 195 -14.92 20.18 -10.18
N SER A 196 -13.98 20.70 -9.40
CA SER A 196 -13.18 21.89 -9.72
C SER A 196 -11.71 21.57 -10.04
N ALA A 197 -11.26 20.34 -9.80
CA ALA A 197 -9.96 19.84 -10.18
C ALA A 197 -10.11 18.54 -11.01
N PRO A 198 -9.20 18.27 -11.97
CA PRO A 198 -9.30 17.11 -12.84
C PRO A 198 -8.99 15.79 -12.10
N PHE A 199 -9.54 14.70 -12.63
CA PHE A 199 -9.10 13.33 -12.36
C PHE A 199 -8.64 12.72 -13.68
N GLU A 200 -7.41 12.21 -13.72
CA GLU A 200 -6.84 11.52 -14.88
C GLU A 200 -6.96 10.00 -14.66
N PRO A 201 -7.91 9.30 -15.30
CA PRO A 201 -8.02 7.86 -15.15
C PRO A 201 -6.72 7.15 -15.56
N PRO A 202 -6.34 6.06 -14.86
CA PRO A 202 -5.22 5.23 -15.30
C PRO A 202 -5.46 4.67 -16.69
N THR A 203 -4.45 4.75 -17.56
CA THR A 203 -4.54 4.23 -18.94
C THR A 203 -4.41 2.72 -19.02
N ALA A 204 -3.61 2.12 -18.13
CA ALA A 204 -3.37 0.68 -18.07
C ALA A 204 -3.22 0.20 -16.61
N PRO A 205 -4.29 0.28 -15.79
CA PRO A 205 -4.23 -0.22 -14.43
C PRO A 205 -4.07 -1.74 -14.43
N ALA A 206 -3.43 -2.27 -13.39
CA ALA A 206 -3.28 -3.71 -13.22
C ALA A 206 -4.64 -4.41 -13.00
N LEU A 207 -5.59 -3.68 -12.40
CA LEU A 207 -6.99 -4.09 -12.27
C LEU A 207 -7.90 -2.86 -12.33
N ARG A 208 -9.05 -2.99 -13.02
CA ARG A 208 -10.15 -2.02 -13.03
C ARG A 208 -11.38 -2.65 -12.37
N ILE A 209 -11.94 -2.00 -11.38
CA ILE A 209 -13.13 -2.45 -10.66
C ILE A 209 -14.23 -1.40 -10.81
N ALA A 210 -15.31 -1.74 -11.51
CA ALA A 210 -16.51 -0.93 -11.55
C ALA A 210 -17.35 -1.24 -10.32
N THR A 211 -17.57 -0.27 -9.41
CA THR A 211 -18.38 -0.49 -8.20
C THR A 211 -19.85 -0.07 -8.35
N ALA A 212 -20.18 0.59 -9.45
CA ALA A 212 -21.58 0.95 -9.74
C ALA A 212 -22.38 -0.31 -10.09
N GLY A 213 -23.48 -0.54 -9.37
CA GLY A 213 -24.34 -1.69 -9.59
C GLY A 213 -23.80 -3.05 -9.10
N LEU A 214 -22.64 -3.09 -8.48
CA LEU A 214 -22.08 -4.30 -7.88
C LEU A 214 -22.16 -4.24 -6.34
N SER A 215 -22.30 -5.41 -5.71
CA SER A 215 -22.18 -5.53 -4.26
C SER A 215 -20.73 -5.33 -3.81
N GLU A 216 -20.56 -5.00 -2.53
CA GLU A 216 -19.24 -4.94 -1.88
C GLU A 216 -18.52 -6.29 -1.98
N ASP A 217 -19.22 -7.38 -1.70
CA ASP A 217 -18.67 -8.74 -1.77
C ASP A 217 -18.18 -9.08 -3.18
N THR A 218 -18.98 -8.84 -4.22
CA THR A 218 -18.58 -9.11 -5.62
C THR A 218 -17.32 -8.34 -6.00
N SER A 219 -17.26 -7.06 -5.63
CA SER A 219 -16.09 -6.21 -5.91
C SER A 219 -14.86 -6.64 -5.12
N THR A 220 -15.05 -7.06 -3.86
CA THR A 220 -13.99 -7.57 -2.99
C THR A 220 -13.46 -8.92 -3.47
N ASP A 221 -14.34 -9.82 -3.93
CA ASP A 221 -13.93 -11.11 -4.48
C ASP A 221 -13.10 -10.94 -5.75
N ALA A 222 -13.49 -10.03 -6.64
CA ALA A 222 -12.70 -9.71 -7.83
C ALA A 222 -11.29 -9.20 -7.45
N LEU A 223 -11.22 -8.32 -6.45
CA LEU A 223 -9.96 -7.77 -5.95
C LEU A 223 -9.10 -8.86 -5.28
N LEU A 224 -9.68 -9.70 -4.43
CA LEU A 224 -8.99 -10.80 -3.76
C LEU A 224 -8.43 -11.81 -4.77
N ASN A 225 -9.26 -12.24 -5.74
CA ASN A 225 -8.85 -13.18 -6.79
C ASN A 225 -7.69 -12.63 -7.64
N PHE A 226 -7.64 -11.32 -7.85
CA PHE A 226 -6.54 -10.66 -8.54
C PHE A 226 -5.25 -10.63 -7.69
N ILE A 227 -5.36 -10.34 -6.39
CA ILE A 227 -4.21 -10.11 -5.51
C ILE A 227 -3.60 -11.42 -5.00
N LEU A 228 -4.43 -12.39 -4.64
CA LEU A 228 -4.01 -13.61 -3.95
C LEU A 228 -2.89 -14.38 -4.68
N PRO A 229 -2.93 -14.63 -6.00
CA PRO A 229 -1.85 -15.28 -6.71
C PRO A 229 -0.53 -14.49 -6.72
N ARG A 230 -0.60 -13.15 -6.55
CA ARG A 230 0.55 -12.23 -6.58
C ARG A 230 1.29 -12.12 -5.26
N ILE A 231 0.60 -12.44 -4.17
CA ILE A 231 1.15 -12.41 -2.81
C ILE A 231 1.43 -13.82 -2.25
N THR A 232 0.93 -14.86 -2.91
CA THR A 232 1.24 -16.25 -2.55
C THR A 232 2.67 -16.57 -2.99
N ARG A 233 3.45 -17.15 -2.10
CA ARG A 233 4.77 -17.70 -2.44
C ARG A 233 4.60 -19.07 -3.10
N PRO A 234 5.40 -19.38 -4.12
CA PRO A 234 5.46 -20.71 -4.71
C PRO A 234 5.97 -21.74 -3.72
#